data_7bb63e9863766efc03bce8ebdc546d11
#
_entry.id   7bb63e9863766efc03bce8ebdc546d11
#
_cell.length_a   1.000
_cell.length_b   1.000
_cell.length_c   1.000
_cell.angle_alpha   90.00
_cell.angle_beta   90.00
_cell.angle_gamma   90.00
#
_symmetry.space_group_name_H-M   'P 1'
#
loop_
_entity.id
_entity.type
_entity.pdbx_description
1 polymer ?
#
loop_
_entity_poly.entity_id
_entity_poly.type
_entity_poly.pdbx_seq_one_letter_code
_entity_poly.pdbx_strand_id
1 'polypeptide(L)'
;PLSKLMARLPRFFMAKEKRKCPDEKKNDAMRRIRQRLGKRVTSTIDGVRADMKGRGWFLVRPSGTEPLIRIYVEGETENDLKALLEEFRPLFDETIGT
;
A
#
# COMPACT_ATOMS: atom_id res chain seq x y z
N PRO A 1 -14.94 -2.03 -28.85
CA PRO A 1 -14.63 -1.74 -28.48
C PRO A 1 -14.07 -0.94 -27.92
N LEU A 2 -13.97 -0.30 -27.92
CA LEU A 2 -13.47 0.25 -27.22
C LEU A 2 -13.68 0.17 -26.11
N SER A 3 -14.42 0.21 -25.81
CA SER A 3 -14.64 0.03 -24.64
C SER A 3 -14.11 -0.98 -24.20
N LYS A 4 -13.92 -1.65 -24.62
CA LYS A 4 -13.40 -2.58 -24.14
C LYS A 4 -12.19 -2.39 -24.09
N LEU A 5 -11.70 -1.54 -24.57
CA LEU A 5 -10.53 -1.46 -24.50
C LEU A 5 -10.12 -0.81 -23.50
N MET A 6 -10.45 0.06 -23.15
CA MET A 6 -10.06 0.59 -22.17
C MET A 6 -10.34 0.00 -21.24
N ALA A 7 -11.05 -0.47 -21.44
CA ALA A 7 -11.47 -1.20 -20.50
C ALA A 7 -10.42 -1.94 -20.02
N ARG A 8 -9.51 -2.05 -20.52
CA ARG A 8 -8.62 -2.76 -20.05
C ARG A 8 -7.98 -2.24 -18.99
N LEU A 9 -8.07 -1.13 -18.72
CA LEU A 9 -7.55 -0.65 -17.59
C LEU A 9 -8.01 -1.32 -16.45
N PRO A 10 -9.11 -1.66 -16.42
CA PRO A 10 -9.65 -2.30 -15.30
C PRO A 10 -8.98 -3.53 -14.99
N ARG A 11 -8.10 -3.93 -15.72
CA ARG A 11 -7.47 -5.08 -15.37
C ARG A 11 -6.71 -4.92 -14.16
N PHE A 12 -6.54 -3.81 -13.58
CA PHE A 12 -5.85 -3.66 -12.35
C PHE A 12 -6.85 -3.71 -11.21
N PHE A 13 -6.53 -4.48 -10.19
CA PHE A 13 -7.41 -4.63 -9.03
C PHE A 13 -6.75 -3.86 -7.90
N MET A 14 -7.40 -2.81 -7.44
CA MET A 14 -6.82 -1.88 -6.48
C MET A 14 -7.71 -1.70 -5.27
N ALA A 15 -7.10 -1.59 -4.10
CA ALA A 15 -7.79 -1.23 -2.87
C ALA A 15 -7.08 -0.04 -2.24
N LYS A 16 -7.85 0.81 -1.57
CA LYS A 16 -7.31 1.94 -0.83
C LYS A 16 -7.75 1.80 0.60
N GLU A 17 -6.82 1.96 1.52
CA GLU A 17 -7.10 1.90 2.94
C GLU A 17 -6.44 3.07 3.64
N LYS A 18 -6.80 3.31 4.89
CA LYS A 18 -6.15 4.33 5.67
C LYS A 18 -6.10 3.89 7.11
N ARG A 19 -5.11 4.41 7.85
CA ARG A 19 -4.95 4.13 9.25
C ARG A 19 -4.73 5.44 9.97
N LYS A 20 -5.41 5.67 11.09
CA LYS A 20 -5.19 6.87 11.86
C LYS A 20 -3.78 6.88 12.40
N CYS A 21 -3.13 8.02 12.32
CA CYS A 21 -1.76 8.16 12.80
C CYS A 21 -1.50 9.63 13.11
N PRO A 22 -1.25 9.98 14.36
CA PRO A 22 -0.95 11.37 14.71
C PRO A 22 0.29 11.85 13.96
N ASP A 23 0.33 13.10 13.60
CA ASP A 23 1.41 13.65 12.81
C ASP A 23 2.79 13.36 13.42
N GLU A 24 2.89 13.47 14.73
CA GLU A 24 4.18 13.25 15.39
C GLU A 24 4.63 11.79 15.34
N LYS A 25 3.77 10.87 14.97
CA LYS A 25 4.12 9.45 14.88
C LYS A 25 4.31 8.96 13.45
N LYS A 26 4.03 9.81 12.47
CA LYS A 26 4.09 9.38 11.08
C LYS A 26 5.49 8.92 10.66
N ASN A 27 6.51 9.68 11.03
CA ASN A 27 7.86 9.31 10.63
C ASN A 27 8.29 7.98 11.23
N ASP A 28 7.92 7.74 12.48
CA ASP A 28 8.26 6.49 13.14
C ASP A 28 7.53 5.31 12.49
N ALA A 29 6.25 5.50 12.19
CA ALA A 29 5.47 4.46 11.54
C ALA A 29 6.06 4.11 10.18
N MET A 30 6.41 5.13 9.39
CA MET A 30 6.99 4.89 8.07
C MET A 30 8.33 4.18 8.17
N ARG A 31 9.14 4.54 9.17
CA ARG A 31 10.42 3.88 9.37
C ARG A 31 10.23 2.41 9.72
N ARG A 32 9.26 2.09 10.57
CA ARG A 32 8.98 0.71 10.94
C ARG A 32 8.50 -0.10 9.75
N ILE A 33 7.64 0.48 8.92
CA ILE A 33 7.15 -0.19 7.73
C ILE A 33 8.31 -0.52 6.81
N ARG A 34 9.20 0.45 6.60
CA ARG A 34 10.34 0.24 5.73
C ARG A 34 11.25 -0.85 6.26
N GLN A 35 11.47 -0.89 7.58
CA GLN A 35 12.29 -1.92 8.17
C GLN A 35 11.68 -3.30 8.03
N ARG A 36 10.35 -3.41 8.23
CA ARG A 36 9.67 -4.69 8.12
C ARG A 36 9.64 -5.21 6.69
N LEU A 37 9.57 -4.34 5.72
CA LEU A 37 9.54 -4.73 4.32
C LEU A 37 10.93 -5.04 3.77
N GLY A 38 11.94 -4.39 4.26
CA GLY A 38 13.32 -4.70 3.88
C GLY A 38 13.57 -4.60 2.38
N LYS A 39 14.02 -5.68 1.80
CA LYS A 39 14.40 -5.69 0.39
C LYS A 39 13.24 -5.49 -0.57
N ARG A 40 12.02 -5.62 -0.11
CA ARG A 40 10.85 -5.44 -0.98
C ARG A 40 10.58 -3.96 -1.27
N VAL A 41 11.20 -3.06 -0.53
CA VAL A 41 11.01 -1.63 -0.77
C VAL A 41 11.76 -1.24 -2.05
N THR A 42 11.03 -0.64 -2.98
CA THR A 42 11.60 -0.24 -4.26
C THR A 42 11.73 1.28 -4.42
N SER A 43 11.05 2.04 -3.58
CA SER A 43 11.14 3.49 -3.63
C SER A 43 10.70 4.07 -2.30
N THR A 44 11.34 5.17 -1.88
CA THR A 44 10.95 5.89 -0.68
C THR A 44 10.72 7.37 -0.96
N ILE A 45 10.59 7.74 -2.22
CA ILE A 45 10.46 9.15 -2.59
C ILE A 45 9.16 9.78 -2.08
N ASP A 46 8.02 9.13 -2.34
CA ASP A 46 6.74 9.66 -1.89
C ASP A 46 6.08 8.78 -0.86
N GLY A 47 6.84 8.24 0.05
CA GLY A 47 6.34 7.26 1.00
C GLY A 47 7.13 5.98 0.79
N VAL A 48 6.53 4.84 1.12
CA VAL A 48 7.21 3.56 0.97
C VAL A 48 6.48 2.73 -0.06
N ARG A 49 7.13 2.45 -1.16
CA ARG A 49 6.58 1.58 -2.19
C ARG A 49 7.28 0.22 -2.11
N ALA A 50 6.51 -0.83 -2.14
CA ALA A 50 7.04 -2.18 -2.12
C ALA A 50 6.42 -2.99 -3.24
N ASP A 51 7.25 -3.72 -3.97
CA ASP A 51 6.79 -4.57 -5.07
C ASP A 51 6.82 -6.03 -4.65
N MET A 52 5.70 -6.71 -4.88
CA MET A 52 5.59 -8.13 -4.61
C MET A 52 5.64 -8.83 -5.94
N LYS A 53 6.83 -9.33 -6.28
CA LYS A 53 7.08 -9.85 -7.58
C LYS A 53 6.04 -10.82 -8.04
N GLY A 54 5.42 -10.55 -9.17
CA GLY A 54 4.41 -11.43 -9.72
C GLY A 54 3.04 -11.36 -9.09
N ARG A 55 2.85 -10.51 -8.08
CA ARG A 55 1.55 -10.39 -7.42
C ARG A 55 1.00 -8.98 -7.41
N GLY A 56 1.86 -7.98 -7.45
CA GLY A 56 1.41 -6.58 -7.41
C GLY A 56 2.34 -5.73 -6.58
N TRP A 57 1.81 -4.65 -6.05
CA TRP A 57 2.62 -3.71 -5.27
C TRP A 57 1.72 -2.93 -4.31
N PHE A 58 2.34 -2.25 -3.35
CA PHE A 58 1.59 -1.28 -2.57
C PHE A 58 2.43 -0.05 -2.27
N LEU A 59 1.76 1.03 -1.94
CA LEU A 59 2.36 2.30 -1.61
C LEU A 59 1.74 2.80 -0.31
N VAL A 60 2.57 3.15 0.65
CA VAL A 60 2.14 3.68 1.93
C VAL A 60 2.59 5.13 2.00
N ARG A 61 1.66 6.06 2.15
CA ARG A 61 1.96 7.48 2.17
C ARG A 61 1.33 8.17 3.35
N PRO A 62 2.11 8.95 4.12
CA PRO A 62 1.50 9.76 5.16
C PRO A 62 0.73 10.91 4.51
N SER A 63 -0.44 11.23 5.05
CA SER A 63 -1.20 12.37 4.55
C SER A 63 -0.51 13.66 5.00
N GLY A 64 -0.52 14.66 4.14
CA GLY A 64 0.05 15.95 4.50
C GLY A 64 -0.93 16.85 5.23
N THR A 65 -2.22 16.51 5.21
CA THR A 65 -3.25 17.38 5.76
C THR A 65 -4.08 16.74 6.86
N GLU A 66 -4.01 15.43 7.00
CA GLU A 66 -4.82 14.72 7.97
C GLU A 66 -3.97 13.80 8.83
N PRO A 67 -4.36 13.50 10.06
CA PRO A 67 -3.58 12.62 10.93
C PRO A 67 -3.83 11.16 10.56
N LEU A 68 -3.43 10.79 9.39
CA LEU A 68 -3.58 9.41 8.91
C LEU A 68 -2.51 9.08 7.87
N ILE A 69 -2.38 7.80 7.62
CA ILE A 69 -1.50 7.27 6.58
C ILE A 69 -2.39 6.53 5.59
N ARG A 70 -2.19 6.79 4.31
CA ARG A 70 -2.95 6.14 3.26
C ARG A 70 -2.17 4.98 2.68
N ILE A 71 -2.88 3.92 2.32
CA ILE A 71 -2.30 2.71 1.77
C ILE A 71 -3.01 2.39 0.48
N TYR A 72 -2.23 2.22 -0.59
CA TYR A 72 -2.75 1.84 -1.90
C TYR A 72 -2.17 0.49 -2.24
N VAL A 73 -3.03 -0.49 -2.56
CA VAL A 73 -2.60 -1.84 -2.89
C VAL A 73 -3.14 -2.18 -4.26
N GLU A 74 -2.30 -2.68 -5.13
CA GLU A 74 -2.72 -3.10 -6.46
C GLU A 74 -2.26 -4.52 -6.70
N GLY A 75 -3.20 -5.40 -7.05
CA GLY A 75 -2.89 -6.79 -7.36
C GLY A 75 -2.93 -7.03 -8.85
N GLU A 76 -2.19 -8.02 -9.32
CA GLU A 76 -2.20 -8.37 -10.73
C GLU A 76 -3.50 -9.08 -11.08
N THR A 77 -4.07 -9.80 -10.13
CA THR A 77 -5.38 -10.42 -10.27
C THR A 77 -6.18 -10.12 -9.02
N GLU A 78 -7.47 -10.42 -9.05
CA GLU A 78 -8.30 -10.21 -7.88
C GLU A 78 -7.82 -11.08 -6.71
N ASN A 79 -7.40 -12.30 -7.00
CA ASN A 79 -6.89 -13.18 -5.96
C ASN A 79 -5.58 -12.64 -5.38
N ASP A 80 -4.73 -12.05 -6.21
CA ASP A 80 -3.49 -11.45 -5.74
C ASP A 80 -3.80 -10.28 -4.81
N LEU A 81 -4.78 -9.46 -5.16
CA LEU A 81 -5.15 -8.34 -4.31
C LEU A 81 -5.63 -8.82 -2.95
N LYS A 82 -6.48 -9.85 -2.93
CA LYS A 82 -6.95 -10.39 -1.67
C LYS A 82 -5.81 -10.95 -0.84
N ALA A 83 -4.89 -11.66 -1.48
CA ALA A 83 -3.76 -12.25 -0.78
C ALA A 83 -2.85 -11.17 -0.20
N LEU A 84 -2.61 -10.10 -0.95
CA LEU A 84 -1.78 -9.00 -0.46
C LEU A 84 -2.43 -8.31 0.73
N LEU A 85 -3.73 -8.10 0.67
CA LEU A 85 -4.44 -7.47 1.77
C LEU A 85 -4.38 -8.33 3.02
N GLU A 86 -4.61 -9.63 2.89
CA GLU A 86 -4.56 -10.53 4.03
C GLU A 86 -3.17 -10.61 4.64
N GLU A 87 -2.17 -10.62 3.79
CA GLU A 87 -0.79 -10.76 4.25
C GLU A 87 -0.30 -9.48 4.95
N PHE A 88 -0.63 -8.32 4.42
CA PHE A 88 -0.02 -7.08 4.90
C PHE A 88 -0.87 -6.22 5.81
N ARG A 89 -2.18 -6.47 5.94
CA ARG A 89 -2.98 -5.72 6.91
C ARG A 89 -2.44 -5.84 8.33
N PRO A 90 -2.03 -7.03 8.80
CA PRO A 90 -1.46 -7.09 10.14
C PRO A 90 -0.20 -6.25 10.28
N LEU A 91 0.62 -6.18 9.25
CA LEU A 91 1.83 -5.37 9.29
C LEU A 91 1.47 -3.89 9.44
N PHE A 92 0.47 -3.41 8.70
CA PHE A 92 0.06 -2.02 8.80
C PHE A 92 -0.55 -1.74 10.18
N ASP A 93 -1.34 -2.66 10.70
CA ASP A 93 -1.94 -2.48 12.01
C ASP A 93 -0.88 -2.44 13.11
N GLU A 94 0.16 -3.27 13.00
CA GLU A 94 1.22 -3.31 13.99
C GLU A 94 2.14 -2.10 13.93
N THR A 95 2.40 -1.60 12.74
CA THR A 95 3.35 -0.50 12.57
C THR A 95 2.70 0.87 12.70
N ILE A 96 1.46 1.01 12.25
CA ILE A 96 0.78 2.29 12.27
C ILE A 96 -0.23 2.35 13.41
N GLY A 97 -0.90 1.26 13.62
CA GLY A 97 -1.99 1.22 14.57
C GLY A 97 -3.32 1.28 13.83
N THR A 98 -4.39 1.20 14.52
CA THR A 98 -5.71 1.16 13.90
C THR A 98 -6.52 2.45 14.15
#